data_a2f8c07debcda9c1afbaa7c2c6112c71
#
_entry.id   a2f8c07debcda9c1afbaa7c2c6112c71
#
_cell.length_a   1.000
_cell.length_b   1.000
_cell.length_c   1.000
_cell.angle_alpha   90.00
_cell.angle_beta   90.00
_cell.angle_gamma   90.00
#
_symmetry.space_group_name_H-M   'P 1'
#
loop_
_entity.id
_entity.type
_entity.pdbx_description
1 polymer ?
#
loop_
_entity_poly.entity_id
_entity_poly.type
_entity_poly.pdbx_seq_one_letter_code
_entity_poly.pdbx_strand_id
1 'polypeptide(L)'
;MTDEELKKQIDEGVQFWGYKEDSEIIGVMGIQFKEDVTLIRHAYVRTSKRNKGIGSKLLEHLYAISTTPVLIGTWADAKWAIIFYQKHEFRLLATEEKNNLLRKYWTIPARQIETSVVLASAGWE
;
A
#
# COMPACT_ATOMS: atom_id res chain seq x y z
N MET A 1 -6.15 -12.05 5.59
CA MET A 1 -7.27 -11.16 5.94
C MET A 1 -8.58 -11.95 5.94
N THR A 2 -9.38 -11.82 7.00
CA THR A 2 -10.67 -12.48 7.08
C THR A 2 -11.71 -11.76 6.24
N ASP A 3 -12.85 -12.44 5.96
CA ASP A 3 -13.96 -11.82 5.24
C ASP A 3 -14.51 -10.60 5.97
N GLU A 4 -14.54 -10.65 7.30
CA GLU A 4 -14.99 -9.53 8.12
C GLU A 4 -14.06 -8.34 8.03
N GLU A 5 -12.75 -8.58 8.06
CA GLU A 5 -11.74 -7.53 7.90
C GLU A 5 -11.82 -6.90 6.51
N LEU A 6 -11.98 -7.72 5.47
CA LEU A 6 -12.13 -7.23 4.10
C LEU A 6 -13.36 -6.34 3.96
N LYS A 7 -14.50 -6.79 4.50
CA LYS A 7 -15.73 -6.02 4.46
C LYS A 7 -15.58 -4.68 5.18
N LYS A 8 -14.93 -4.70 6.35
CA LYS A 8 -14.66 -3.48 7.11
C LYS A 8 -13.81 -2.49 6.30
N GLN A 9 -12.76 -3.00 5.63
CA GLN A 9 -11.89 -2.16 4.80
C GLN A 9 -12.67 -1.52 3.65
N ILE A 10 -13.51 -2.29 2.99
CA ILE A 10 -14.35 -1.78 1.90
C ILE A 10 -15.31 -0.72 2.42
N ASP A 11 -15.94 -0.95 3.57
CA ASP A 11 -16.86 0.00 4.20
C ASP A 11 -16.15 1.29 4.60
N GLU A 12 -14.86 1.23 4.90
CA GLU A 12 -14.03 2.40 5.22
C GLU A 12 -13.52 3.13 3.98
N GLY A 13 -13.86 2.67 2.80
CA GLY A 13 -13.53 3.34 1.54
C GLY A 13 -12.32 2.78 0.80
N VAL A 14 -11.80 1.63 1.20
CA VAL A 14 -10.71 0.98 0.46
C VAL A 14 -11.28 0.35 -0.81
N GLN A 15 -10.68 0.69 -1.95
CA GLN A 15 -11.02 0.09 -3.24
C GLN A 15 -9.93 -0.89 -3.61
N PHE A 16 -10.33 -2.11 -4.00
CA PHE A 16 -9.37 -3.14 -4.39
C PHE A 16 -9.33 -3.27 -5.90
N TRP A 17 -8.11 -3.25 -6.45
CA TRP A 17 -7.85 -3.46 -7.86
C TRP A 17 -7.11 -4.78 -8.02
N GLY A 18 -7.55 -5.60 -8.96
CA GLY A 18 -6.96 -6.90 -9.22
C GLY A 18 -6.34 -6.97 -10.60
N TYR A 19 -5.29 -7.76 -10.72
CA TYR A 19 -4.69 -8.12 -12.01
C TYR A 19 -5.11 -9.54 -12.35
N LYS A 20 -5.79 -9.71 -13.47
CA LYS A 20 -6.27 -11.02 -13.94
C LYS A 20 -5.40 -11.57 -15.04
N GLU A 21 -5.18 -12.89 -15.00
CA GLU A 21 -4.54 -13.64 -16.05
C GLU A 21 -5.31 -14.96 -16.21
N ASP A 22 -5.80 -15.24 -17.40
CA ASP A 22 -6.60 -16.46 -17.69
C ASP A 22 -7.79 -16.65 -16.73
N SER A 23 -8.50 -15.57 -16.44
CA SER A 23 -9.65 -15.54 -15.54
C SER A 23 -9.32 -15.72 -14.05
N GLU A 24 -8.05 -15.79 -13.69
CA GLU A 24 -7.61 -15.85 -12.29
C GLU A 24 -7.07 -14.51 -11.82
N ILE A 25 -7.39 -14.15 -10.59
CA ILE A 25 -6.80 -12.96 -9.95
C ILE A 25 -5.44 -13.37 -9.39
N ILE A 26 -4.37 -12.78 -9.91
CA ILE A 26 -3.00 -13.11 -9.50
C ILE A 26 -2.29 -12.01 -8.74
N GLY A 27 -2.89 -10.83 -8.68
CA GLY A 27 -2.39 -9.72 -7.86
C GLY A 27 -3.53 -8.82 -7.46
N VAL A 28 -3.41 -8.21 -6.28
CA VAL A 28 -4.41 -7.29 -5.73
C VAL A 28 -3.68 -6.16 -5.00
N MET A 29 -4.21 -4.96 -5.13
CA MET A 29 -3.70 -3.81 -4.38
C MET A 29 -4.87 -2.92 -4.00
N GLY A 30 -4.92 -2.51 -2.73
CA GLY A 30 -5.96 -1.64 -2.23
C GLY A 30 -5.54 -0.18 -2.26
N ILE A 31 -6.49 0.71 -2.56
CA ILE A 31 -6.29 2.15 -2.54
C ILE A 31 -7.41 2.79 -1.73
N GLN A 32 -7.05 3.78 -0.91
CA GLN A 32 -8.00 4.52 -0.11
C GLN A 32 -7.71 6.00 -0.26
N PHE A 33 -8.70 6.76 -0.71
CA PHE A 33 -8.57 8.20 -0.88
C PHE A 33 -8.94 8.90 0.43
N LYS A 34 -8.01 9.66 0.97
CA LYS A 34 -8.25 10.57 2.08
C LYS A 34 -8.32 11.99 1.52
N GLU A 35 -8.65 12.96 2.36
CA GLU A 35 -8.80 14.33 1.91
C GLU A 35 -7.51 14.91 1.31
N ASP A 36 -6.39 14.67 1.96
CA ASP A 36 -5.10 15.27 1.60
C ASP A 36 -4.03 14.27 1.15
N VAL A 37 -4.29 12.97 1.24
CA VAL A 37 -3.37 11.92 0.79
C VAL A 37 -4.14 10.75 0.21
N THR A 38 -3.41 9.91 -0.54
CA THR A 38 -3.91 8.62 -1.02
C THR A 38 -3.10 7.53 -0.34
N LEU A 39 -3.78 6.53 0.22
CA LEU A 39 -3.11 5.40 0.88
C LEU A 39 -3.15 4.18 -0.04
N ILE A 40 -2.02 3.49 -0.19
CA ILE A 40 -1.97 2.18 -0.82
C ILE A 40 -1.85 1.14 0.29
N ARG A 41 -2.74 0.15 0.26
CA ARG A 41 -2.88 -0.84 1.33
C ARG A 41 -3.05 -2.24 0.74
N HIS A 42 -2.62 -3.26 1.50
CA HIS A 42 -2.92 -4.66 1.19
C HIS A 42 -2.43 -5.11 -0.19
N ALA A 43 -1.20 -4.75 -0.55
CA ALA A 43 -0.60 -5.19 -1.81
C ALA A 43 -0.22 -6.67 -1.73
N TYR A 44 -0.64 -7.45 -2.72
CA TYR A 44 -0.36 -8.88 -2.79
C TYR A 44 -0.23 -9.34 -4.23
N VAL A 45 0.78 -10.17 -4.51
CA VAL A 45 0.94 -10.87 -5.79
C VAL A 45 1.23 -12.33 -5.46
N ARG A 46 0.59 -13.27 -6.19
CA ARG A 46 0.85 -14.70 -6.00
C ARG A 46 2.34 -15.00 -6.12
N THR A 47 2.86 -15.81 -5.21
CA THR A 47 4.28 -16.16 -5.18
C THR A 47 4.80 -16.68 -6.51
N SER A 48 4.03 -17.54 -7.19
CA SER A 48 4.40 -18.09 -8.48
C SER A 48 4.44 -17.06 -9.62
N LYS A 49 3.87 -15.88 -9.39
CA LYS A 49 3.78 -14.81 -10.39
C LYS A 49 4.62 -13.59 -10.04
N ARG A 50 5.41 -13.65 -8.96
CA ARG A 50 6.33 -12.57 -8.60
C ARG A 50 7.41 -12.42 -9.67
N ASN A 51 7.98 -11.23 -9.77
CA ASN A 51 9.03 -10.87 -10.72
C ASN A 51 8.56 -10.84 -12.20
N LYS A 52 7.25 -10.78 -12.43
CA LYS A 52 6.67 -10.65 -13.77
C LYS A 52 6.10 -9.27 -14.04
N GLY A 53 6.40 -8.30 -13.17
CA GLY A 53 5.97 -6.93 -13.35
C GLY A 53 4.52 -6.65 -12.97
N ILE A 54 3.82 -7.60 -12.36
CA ILE A 54 2.41 -7.44 -11.99
C ILE A 54 2.24 -6.38 -10.91
N GLY A 55 3.06 -6.44 -9.87
CA GLY A 55 3.05 -5.43 -8.81
C GLY A 55 3.33 -4.04 -9.34
N SER A 56 4.28 -3.92 -10.27
CA SER A 56 4.60 -2.65 -10.92
C SER A 56 3.43 -2.10 -11.72
N LYS A 57 2.73 -2.96 -12.46
CA LYS A 57 1.57 -2.55 -13.26
C LYS A 57 0.43 -2.06 -12.36
N LEU A 58 0.16 -2.76 -11.25
CA LEU A 58 -0.85 -2.34 -10.28
C LEU A 58 -0.47 -1.01 -9.64
N LEU A 59 0.76 -0.89 -9.17
CA LEU A 59 1.24 0.34 -8.51
C LEU A 59 1.19 1.53 -9.46
N GLU A 60 1.66 1.37 -10.70
CA GLU A 60 1.62 2.43 -11.71
C GLU A 60 0.19 2.87 -12.01
N HIS A 61 -0.74 1.91 -12.11
CA HIS A 61 -2.15 2.23 -12.34
C HIS A 61 -2.74 3.03 -11.19
N LEU A 62 -2.52 2.58 -9.95
CA LEU A 62 -3.05 3.28 -8.77
C LEU A 62 -2.41 4.64 -8.58
N TYR A 63 -1.13 4.76 -8.87
CA TYR A 63 -0.45 6.06 -8.83
C TYR A 63 -1.05 7.03 -9.85
N ALA A 64 -1.35 6.53 -11.05
CA ALA A 64 -1.91 7.35 -12.13
C ALA A 64 -3.30 7.90 -11.81
N ILE A 65 -4.12 7.16 -11.04
CA ILE A 65 -5.46 7.63 -10.64
C ILE A 65 -5.45 8.46 -9.37
N SER A 66 -4.30 8.60 -8.72
CA SER A 66 -4.15 9.39 -7.49
C SER A 66 -3.95 10.86 -7.82
N THR A 67 -4.63 11.73 -7.09
CA THR A 67 -4.54 13.18 -7.29
C THR A 67 -3.84 13.90 -6.14
N THR A 68 -3.47 13.16 -5.10
CA THR A 68 -2.78 13.67 -3.91
C THR A 68 -1.51 12.84 -3.69
N PRO A 69 -0.59 13.30 -2.82
CA PRO A 69 0.58 12.47 -2.49
C PRO A 69 0.18 11.09 -2.00
N VAL A 70 0.95 10.07 -2.39
CA VAL A 70 0.66 8.68 -2.07
C VAL A 70 1.55 8.21 -0.92
N LEU A 71 0.92 7.58 0.07
CA LEU A 71 1.61 6.97 1.21
C LEU A 71 1.37 5.47 1.19
N ILE A 72 2.41 4.70 1.47
CA ILE A 72 2.36 3.24 1.51
C ILE A 72 2.85 2.78 2.88
N GLY A 73 2.02 2.01 3.59
CA GLY A 73 2.41 1.37 4.85
C GLY A 73 2.73 -0.09 4.62
N THR A 74 3.83 -0.57 5.17
CA THR A 74 4.22 -1.98 5.10
C THR A 74 5.04 -2.38 6.32
N TRP A 75 5.28 -3.68 6.52
CA TRP A 75 6.08 -4.17 7.63
C TRP A 75 7.55 -3.77 7.47
N ALA A 76 8.18 -3.40 8.57
CA ALA A 76 9.61 -3.05 8.59
C ALA A 76 10.48 -4.22 8.13
N ASP A 77 10.08 -5.46 8.42
CA ASP A 77 10.83 -6.65 8.03
C ASP A 77 10.60 -7.08 6.58
N ALA A 78 9.63 -6.49 5.90
CA ALA A 78 9.37 -6.79 4.49
C ALA A 78 10.38 -6.05 3.59
N LYS A 79 11.65 -6.41 3.68
CA LYS A 79 12.74 -5.74 2.96
C LYS A 79 12.52 -5.72 1.45
N TRP A 80 12.01 -6.81 0.89
CA TRP A 80 11.73 -6.89 -0.54
C TRP A 80 10.66 -5.89 -0.99
N ALA A 81 9.65 -5.67 -0.14
CA ALA A 81 8.60 -4.71 -0.44
C ALA A 81 9.13 -3.27 -0.39
N ILE A 82 9.94 -2.97 0.62
CA ILE A 82 10.56 -1.65 0.77
C ILE A 82 11.43 -1.34 -0.46
N ILE A 83 12.27 -2.29 -0.88
CA ILE A 83 13.11 -2.13 -2.05
C ILE A 83 12.27 -1.94 -3.32
N PHE A 84 11.19 -2.71 -3.45
CA PHE A 84 10.27 -2.59 -4.58
C PHE A 84 9.70 -1.18 -4.69
N TYR A 85 9.18 -0.64 -3.58
CA TYR A 85 8.62 0.71 -3.59
C TYR A 85 9.67 1.79 -3.82
N GLN A 86 10.87 1.60 -3.28
CA GLN A 86 11.99 2.54 -3.53
C GLN A 86 12.39 2.57 -5.00
N LYS A 87 12.30 1.45 -5.70
CA LYS A 87 12.55 1.39 -7.15
C LYS A 87 11.50 2.19 -7.94
N HIS A 88 10.31 2.36 -7.37
CA HIS A 88 9.25 3.17 -7.95
C HIS A 88 9.26 4.61 -7.42
N GLU A 89 10.41 5.04 -6.89
CA GLU A 89 10.65 6.42 -6.45
C GLU A 89 9.88 6.84 -5.21
N PHE A 90 9.47 5.85 -4.40
CA PHE A 90 8.92 6.12 -3.09
C PHE A 90 10.05 6.25 -2.08
N ARG A 91 9.92 7.21 -1.17
CA ARG A 91 10.93 7.54 -0.18
C ARG A 91 10.54 6.97 1.18
N LEU A 92 11.45 6.21 1.82
CA LEU A 92 11.23 5.69 3.16
C LEU A 92 11.31 6.84 4.17
N LEU A 93 10.26 6.99 4.98
CA LEU A 93 10.17 8.09 5.96
C LEU A 93 10.85 7.74 7.28
N ALA A 94 11.31 8.76 7.99
CA ALA A 94 11.90 8.61 9.32
C ALA A 94 10.86 8.09 10.33
N THR A 95 11.35 7.44 11.39
CA THR A 95 10.49 6.78 12.39
C THR A 95 9.46 7.72 13.00
N GLU A 96 9.85 8.92 13.37
CA GLU A 96 8.93 9.88 13.99
C GLU A 96 7.81 10.28 13.03
N GLU A 97 8.14 10.59 11.79
CA GLU A 97 7.17 10.96 10.77
C GLU A 97 6.22 9.80 10.46
N LYS A 98 6.73 8.57 10.31
CA LYS A 98 5.88 7.41 10.04
C LYS A 98 4.94 7.12 11.21
N ASN A 99 5.38 7.29 12.45
CA ASN A 99 4.51 7.11 13.61
C ASN A 99 3.33 8.07 13.59
N ASN A 100 3.60 9.34 13.30
CA ASN A 100 2.56 10.36 13.22
C ASN A 100 1.56 10.07 12.10
N LEU A 101 2.03 9.66 10.93
CA LEU A 101 1.19 9.34 9.78
C LEU A 101 0.35 8.08 10.01
N LEU A 102 0.93 7.06 10.62
CA LEU A 102 0.19 5.83 10.93
C LEU A 102 -0.95 6.10 11.92
N ARG A 103 -0.71 6.95 12.92
CA ARG A 103 -1.75 7.34 13.87
C ARG A 103 -2.83 8.18 13.21
N LYS A 104 -2.46 9.03 12.27
CA LYS A 104 -3.39 9.96 11.61
C LYS A 104 -4.28 9.27 10.58
N TYR A 105 -3.72 8.40 9.75
CA TYR A 105 -4.40 7.84 8.58
C TYR A 105 -4.74 6.36 8.69
N TRP A 106 -4.03 5.61 9.51
CA TRP A 106 -4.27 4.18 9.70
C TRP A 106 -4.86 3.93 11.07
N THR A 107 -5.94 3.16 11.13
CA THR A 107 -6.54 2.75 12.41
C THR A 107 -5.96 1.38 12.77
N ILE A 108 -4.76 1.37 13.34
CA ILE A 108 -4.04 0.13 13.67
C ILE A 108 -3.56 0.17 15.13
N PRO A 109 -3.37 -1.01 15.76
CA PRO A 109 -2.84 -1.08 17.13
C PRO A 109 -1.44 -0.49 17.26
N ALA A 110 -1.11 0.02 18.46
CA ALA A 110 0.20 0.59 18.72
C ALA A 110 1.35 -0.36 18.38
N ARG A 111 1.19 -1.65 18.64
CA ARG A 111 2.20 -2.66 18.31
C ARG A 111 2.48 -2.72 16.81
N GLN A 112 1.44 -2.61 15.99
CA GLN A 112 1.58 -2.62 14.54
C GLN A 112 2.26 -1.34 14.04
N ILE A 113 2.05 -0.21 14.72
CA ILE A 113 2.75 1.03 14.40
C ILE A 113 4.27 0.85 14.58
N GLU A 114 4.69 0.21 15.67
CA GLU A 114 6.10 -0.04 15.96
C GLU A 114 6.78 -0.92 14.92
N THR A 115 6.05 -1.88 14.36
CA THR A 115 6.61 -2.86 13.42
C THR A 115 6.40 -2.49 11.95
N SER A 116 5.85 -1.31 11.67
CA SER A 116 5.57 -0.85 10.32
C SER A 116 6.46 0.32 9.91
N VAL A 117 6.57 0.52 8.60
CA VAL A 117 7.22 1.69 8.00
C VAL A 117 6.24 2.34 7.03
N VAL A 118 6.51 3.59 6.66
CA VAL A 118 5.75 4.32 5.65
C VAL A 118 6.70 4.84 4.58
N LEU A 119 6.30 4.69 3.33
CA LEU A 119 7.00 5.27 2.20
C LEU A 119 6.08 6.31 1.54
N ALA A 120 6.67 7.34 1.01
CA ALA A 120 5.91 8.45 0.41
C ALA A 120 6.35 8.72 -1.02
N SER A 121 5.38 9.12 -1.86
CA SER A 121 5.66 9.52 -3.23
C SER A 121 6.42 10.86 -3.26
N ALA A 122 6.96 11.22 -4.45
CA ALA A 122 7.76 12.43 -4.63
C ALA A 122 7.03 13.73 -4.26
N GLY A 123 5.70 13.74 -4.30
CA GLY A 123 4.91 14.91 -3.93
C GLY A 123 4.75 15.15 -2.43
N TRP A 124 5.23 14.25 -1.60
CA TRP A 124 5.15 14.38 -0.15
C TRP A 124 6.34 15.16 0.40
N GLU A 125 6.04 16.10 1.29
CA GLU A 125 7.08 16.91 1.97
C GLU A 125 7.09 16.73 3.46
#